data_64c019362f238b54f39cb9b546295f82
#
_entry.id   64c019362f238b54f39cb9b546295f82
#
_cell.length_a   1.000
_cell.length_b   1.000
_cell.length_c   1.000
_cell.angle_alpha   90.00
_cell.angle_beta   90.00
_cell.angle_gamma   90.00
#
_symmetry.space_group_name_H-M   'P 1'
#
loop_
_entity.id
_entity.type
_entity.pdbx_description
1 polymer ?
#
loop_
_entity_poly.entity_id
_entity_poly.type
_entity_poly.pdbx_seq_one_letter_code
_entity_poly.pdbx_strand_id
1 'polypeptide(L)'
;MAALKQEEKSEIFYYQKFDILLRELEINVSKMASALHYDPSYISKIRTGKRTPSDVWGFAENVCGYIVRNFSGQEELNKIVALTGCDNETLMHPENSFILLRNWLCSGKFETMDYISGFLQKMDEFNLDDYIRAIHFDSFKVPKVPFQLPVSRQYYGLKEMREGELDFLKHTVLSKSMEPLHLCCDMPVEDMAQDQEFAKKYMFGLAMVLKKGLHIHIIHDVERPMKDMMLGLENWIPLYMTGQISPYYLKGIQNKVYSHLHYTSGQAAMTGDCISGHHDTAHYYLTSRKEEVEICRKNTKYLLKKAHPLMEIYREEKRAALFDFLEKDSHEEGQRRRILAAPPLFVIPQEVLKQILAENGISRQECAGILKAHAREQRRIESILTHSQVIDELSQVTKAEYEKYPAVLPVAECFLEKDILLTYQEYRTCVEAAMAYADVHKNYQFSLIKVKGFHNIQITCRMEKWCMVSKNKTPSIHFVIHHPKLRYALENMILPIRDS
;
A
#
# COMPACT_ATOMS: atom_id res chain seq x y z
N MET A 1 -6.07 21.43 -43.92
CA MET A 1 -5.70 20.24 -43.12
C MET A 1 -4.52 20.62 -42.22
N ALA A 2 -4.80 21.13 -41.06
CA ALA A 2 -3.80 21.44 -40.03
C ALA A 2 -3.86 20.34 -39.00
N ALA A 3 -2.83 19.49 -38.95
CA ALA A 3 -2.66 18.49 -37.95
C ALA A 3 -2.33 19.21 -36.64
N LEU A 4 -3.22 19.10 -35.66
CA LEU A 4 -2.99 19.45 -34.28
C LEU A 4 -1.88 18.53 -33.76
N LYS A 5 -0.69 19.07 -33.58
CA LYS A 5 0.34 18.49 -32.72
C LYS A 5 -0.22 18.51 -31.30
N GLN A 6 -0.59 17.35 -30.76
CA GLN A 6 -0.65 17.13 -29.33
C GLN A 6 0.79 17.30 -28.82
N GLU A 7 1.05 18.41 -28.14
CA GLU A 7 2.22 18.54 -27.29
C GLU A 7 2.05 17.50 -26.15
N GLU A 8 2.83 16.44 -26.19
CA GLU A 8 3.09 15.61 -25.02
C GLU A 8 3.63 16.55 -23.93
N LYS A 9 2.82 16.83 -22.90
CA LYS A 9 3.29 17.49 -21.69
C LYS A 9 4.37 16.58 -21.10
N SER A 10 5.64 16.93 -21.30
CA SER A 10 6.77 16.25 -20.70
C SER A 10 6.60 16.29 -19.16
N GLU A 11 6.48 15.13 -18.55
CA GLU A 11 6.37 15.00 -17.10
C GLU A 11 7.63 15.55 -16.43
N ILE A 12 7.45 16.58 -15.57
CA ILE A 12 8.55 17.32 -14.95
C ILE A 12 8.96 16.62 -13.65
N PHE A 13 10.25 16.29 -13.50
CA PHE A 13 10.81 15.68 -12.30
C PHE A 13 10.91 16.66 -11.12
N TYR A 14 10.92 16.15 -9.87
CA TYR A 14 11.06 16.94 -8.66
C TYR A 14 12.21 17.95 -8.69
N TYR A 15 13.42 17.52 -9.06
CA TYR A 15 14.58 18.41 -9.12
C TYR A 15 14.40 19.52 -10.16
N GLN A 16 13.67 19.26 -11.24
CA GLN A 16 13.34 20.27 -12.26
C GLN A 16 12.35 21.28 -11.71
N LYS A 17 11.30 20.84 -10.98
CA LYS A 17 10.38 21.74 -10.29
C LYS A 17 11.09 22.58 -9.24
N PHE A 18 11.97 21.95 -8.47
CA PHE A 18 12.80 22.65 -7.50
C PHE A 18 13.71 23.71 -8.16
N ASP A 19 14.34 23.36 -9.28
CA ASP A 19 15.16 24.31 -10.07
C ASP A 19 14.33 25.46 -10.63
N ILE A 20 13.14 25.17 -11.19
CA ILE A 20 12.20 26.19 -11.68
C ILE A 20 11.79 27.14 -10.54
N LEU A 21 11.40 26.58 -9.39
CA LEU A 21 11.00 27.37 -8.21
C LEU A 21 12.10 28.32 -7.75
N LEU A 22 13.34 27.84 -7.67
CA LEU A 22 14.49 28.65 -7.27
C LEU A 22 14.79 29.77 -8.27
N ARG A 23 14.59 29.51 -9.59
CA ARG A 23 14.82 30.50 -10.64
C ARG A 23 13.73 31.55 -10.71
N GLU A 24 12.46 31.12 -10.72
CA GLU A 24 11.32 32.04 -10.86
C GLU A 24 11.20 33.01 -9.67
N LEU A 25 11.50 32.52 -8.46
CA LEU A 25 11.53 33.35 -7.25
C LEU A 25 12.89 34.00 -6.97
N GLU A 26 13.86 33.84 -7.87
CA GLU A 26 15.22 34.40 -7.76
C GLU A 26 15.90 34.08 -6.40
N ILE A 27 15.69 32.85 -5.89
CA ILE A 27 16.14 32.45 -4.56
C ILE A 27 17.65 32.26 -4.55
N ASN A 28 18.31 32.98 -3.66
CA ASN A 28 19.74 32.78 -3.40
C ASN A 28 19.95 31.47 -2.63
N VAL A 29 20.49 30.45 -3.33
CA VAL A 29 20.71 29.11 -2.80
C VAL A 29 21.58 29.10 -1.54
N SER A 30 22.61 29.92 -1.46
CA SER A 30 23.50 29.98 -0.30
C SER A 30 22.80 30.57 0.93
N LYS A 31 21.99 31.62 0.76
CA LYS A 31 21.18 32.18 1.84
C LYS A 31 20.12 31.20 2.33
N MET A 32 19.41 30.54 1.41
CA MET A 32 18.42 29.53 1.76
C MET A 32 19.07 28.35 2.48
N ALA A 33 20.17 27.81 1.96
CA ALA A 33 20.90 26.71 2.58
C ALA A 33 21.31 27.05 4.02
N SER A 34 21.89 28.25 4.23
CA SER A 34 22.26 28.73 5.57
C SER A 34 21.05 28.83 6.51
N ALA A 35 19.93 29.40 6.04
CA ALA A 35 18.71 29.55 6.81
C ALA A 35 18.05 28.21 7.20
N LEU A 36 18.24 27.18 6.38
CA LEU A 36 17.69 25.83 6.57
C LEU A 36 18.70 24.85 7.19
N HIS A 37 19.90 25.32 7.56
CA HIS A 37 21.00 24.51 8.09
C HIS A 37 21.44 23.36 7.16
N TYR A 38 21.37 23.58 5.83
CA TYR A 38 21.89 22.67 4.82
C TYR A 38 23.23 23.16 4.26
N ASP A 39 24.05 22.23 3.79
CA ASP A 39 25.23 22.58 3.00
C ASP A 39 24.81 23.09 1.61
N PRO A 40 25.34 24.23 1.10
CA PRO A 40 25.01 24.74 -0.22
C PRO A 40 25.27 23.75 -1.37
N SER A 41 26.31 22.91 -1.23
CA SER A 41 26.62 21.87 -2.23
C SER A 41 25.59 20.74 -2.23
N TYR A 42 24.96 20.47 -1.08
CA TYR A 42 23.87 19.52 -0.97
C TYR A 42 22.65 20.02 -1.75
N ILE A 43 22.24 21.27 -1.53
CA ILE A 43 21.14 21.91 -2.27
C ILE A 43 21.43 21.93 -3.79
N SER A 44 22.64 22.29 -4.18
CA SER A 44 23.04 22.29 -5.60
C SER A 44 22.97 20.91 -6.25
N LYS A 45 23.33 19.85 -5.53
CA LYS A 45 23.22 18.47 -6.02
C LYS A 45 21.77 18.04 -6.18
N ILE A 46 20.89 18.45 -5.27
CA ILE A 46 19.44 18.19 -5.39
C ILE A 46 18.86 18.94 -6.59
N ARG A 47 19.16 20.23 -6.73
CA ARG A 47 18.76 21.08 -7.85
C ARG A 47 19.13 20.50 -9.23
N THR A 48 20.26 19.83 -9.32
CA THR A 48 20.75 19.22 -10.57
C THR A 48 20.38 17.75 -10.75
N GLY A 49 19.56 17.19 -9.86
CA GLY A 49 19.16 15.77 -9.89
C GLY A 49 20.27 14.78 -9.56
N LYS A 50 21.48 15.27 -9.14
CA LYS A 50 22.61 14.41 -8.76
C LYS A 50 22.45 13.76 -7.38
N ARG A 51 21.47 14.22 -6.60
CA ARG A 51 21.15 13.69 -5.28
C ARG A 51 19.66 13.89 -4.98
N THR A 52 19.04 12.88 -4.41
CA THR A 52 17.70 12.98 -3.83
C THR A 52 17.83 13.17 -2.31
N PRO A 53 17.04 14.04 -1.68
CA PRO A 53 17.01 14.13 -0.22
C PRO A 53 16.66 12.78 0.41
N SER A 54 17.29 12.43 1.53
CA SER A 54 16.95 11.21 2.28
C SER A 54 15.53 11.28 2.87
N ASP A 55 15.10 12.48 3.23
CA ASP A 55 13.75 12.86 3.59
C ASP A 55 13.29 13.95 2.62
N VAL A 56 12.61 13.54 1.57
CA VAL A 56 12.15 14.44 0.51
C VAL A 56 11.05 15.36 1.02
N TRP A 57 10.17 14.82 1.85
CA TRP A 57 9.04 15.56 2.37
C TRP A 57 9.46 16.64 3.37
N GLY A 58 10.25 16.27 4.36
CA GLY A 58 10.82 17.23 5.30
C GLY A 58 11.71 18.29 4.63
N PHE A 59 12.45 17.87 3.57
CA PHE A 59 13.18 18.83 2.75
C PHE A 59 12.23 19.81 2.04
N ALA A 60 11.15 19.31 1.40
CA ALA A 60 10.16 20.15 0.74
C ALA A 60 9.45 21.09 1.75
N GLU A 61 9.09 20.61 2.92
CA GLU A 61 8.49 21.41 3.99
C GLU A 61 9.41 22.55 4.43
N ASN A 62 10.68 22.26 4.65
CA ASN A 62 11.67 23.27 5.03
C ASN A 62 11.82 24.33 3.93
N VAL A 63 11.91 23.91 2.66
CA VAL A 63 12.03 24.82 1.52
C VAL A 63 10.75 25.66 1.37
N CYS A 64 9.57 25.04 1.37
CA CYS A 64 8.30 25.77 1.22
C CYS A 64 8.05 26.71 2.41
N GLY A 65 8.38 26.29 3.63
CA GLY A 65 8.30 27.15 4.80
C GLY A 65 9.26 28.35 4.74
N TYR A 66 10.44 28.18 4.17
CA TYR A 66 11.36 29.28 3.89
C TYR A 66 10.78 30.25 2.86
N ILE A 67 10.22 29.70 1.77
CA ILE A 67 9.66 30.52 0.66
C ILE A 67 8.47 31.34 1.16
N VAL A 68 7.49 30.70 1.79
CA VAL A 68 6.27 31.40 2.27
C VAL A 68 6.61 32.51 3.29
N ARG A 69 7.66 32.32 4.10
CA ARG A 69 8.09 33.35 5.06
C ARG A 69 8.86 34.50 4.45
N ASN A 70 9.59 34.27 3.36
CA ASN A 70 10.51 35.28 2.80
C ASN A 70 10.06 35.84 1.44
N PHE A 71 9.08 35.24 0.79
CA PHE A 71 8.59 35.57 -0.56
C PHE A 71 7.05 35.63 -0.54
N SER A 72 6.51 36.58 0.23
CA SER A 72 5.06 36.78 0.43
C SER A 72 4.53 38.04 -0.25
N GLY A 73 5.33 38.71 -1.05
CA GLY A 73 4.91 39.87 -1.85
C GLY A 73 3.92 39.48 -2.96
N GLN A 74 3.13 40.44 -3.44
CA GLN A 74 2.11 40.16 -4.47
C GLN A 74 2.71 39.63 -5.77
N GLU A 75 3.91 40.08 -6.13
CA GLU A 75 4.59 39.60 -7.34
C GLU A 75 5.05 38.16 -7.20
N GLU A 76 5.60 37.79 -6.04
CA GLU A 76 6.02 36.41 -5.74
C GLU A 76 4.82 35.47 -5.65
N LEU A 77 3.72 35.91 -5.05
CA LEU A 77 2.46 35.14 -5.02
C LEU A 77 1.92 34.90 -6.42
N ASN A 78 1.96 35.90 -7.32
CA ASN A 78 1.54 35.73 -8.71
C ASN A 78 2.44 34.72 -9.46
N LYS A 79 3.74 34.70 -9.19
CA LYS A 79 4.67 33.70 -9.74
C LYS A 79 4.34 32.30 -9.21
N ILE A 80 4.02 32.16 -7.92
CA ILE A 80 3.59 30.89 -7.32
C ILE A 80 2.27 30.40 -7.94
N VAL A 81 1.30 31.30 -8.16
CA VAL A 81 0.04 31.01 -8.89
C VAL A 81 0.33 30.46 -10.28
N ALA A 82 1.18 31.15 -11.03
CA ALA A 82 1.54 30.72 -12.39
C ALA A 82 2.22 29.34 -12.43
N LEU A 83 3.05 29.03 -11.42
CA LEU A 83 3.73 27.74 -11.30
C LEU A 83 2.80 26.61 -10.88
N THR A 84 1.90 26.89 -9.92
CA THR A 84 1.06 25.86 -9.29
C THR A 84 -0.27 25.65 -10.02
N GLY A 85 -0.68 26.61 -10.86
CA GLY A 85 -1.99 26.61 -11.52
C GLY A 85 -3.18 26.85 -10.58
N CYS A 86 -2.92 27.33 -9.37
CA CYS A 86 -3.96 27.61 -8.36
C CYS A 86 -4.56 29.01 -8.56
N ASP A 87 -5.75 29.26 -8.01
CA ASP A 87 -6.36 30.59 -8.02
C ASP A 87 -5.80 31.53 -6.94
N ASN A 88 -5.91 32.83 -7.17
CA ASN A 88 -5.40 33.86 -6.27
C ASN A 88 -6.11 33.88 -4.90
N GLU A 89 -7.40 33.50 -4.82
CA GLU A 89 -8.15 33.50 -3.55
C GLU A 89 -7.63 32.46 -2.57
N THR A 90 -7.24 31.30 -3.08
CA THR A 90 -6.70 30.20 -2.27
C THR A 90 -5.33 30.56 -1.67
N LEU A 91 -4.55 31.41 -2.32
CA LEU A 91 -3.21 31.83 -1.87
C LEU A 91 -3.20 33.01 -0.90
N MET A 92 -4.33 33.67 -0.66
CA MET A 92 -4.38 34.78 0.31
C MET A 92 -4.11 34.36 1.76
N HIS A 93 -4.21 33.05 2.08
CA HIS A 93 -3.87 32.53 3.39
C HIS A 93 -2.49 31.86 3.36
N PRO A 94 -1.52 32.31 4.19
CA PRO A 94 -0.15 31.74 4.20
C PRO A 94 -0.10 30.22 4.40
N GLU A 95 -1.03 29.66 5.16
CA GLU A 95 -1.14 28.23 5.40
C GLU A 95 -1.51 27.47 4.11
N ASN A 96 -2.43 28.02 3.32
CA ASN A 96 -2.82 27.45 2.04
C ASN A 96 -1.68 27.53 1.02
N SER A 97 -0.96 28.65 0.97
CA SER A 97 0.20 28.83 0.11
C SER A 97 1.29 27.81 0.39
N PHE A 98 1.55 27.52 1.68
CA PHE A 98 2.50 26.51 2.10
C PHE A 98 2.10 25.10 1.61
N ILE A 99 0.86 24.70 1.87
CA ILE A 99 0.35 23.38 1.48
C ILE A 99 0.36 23.20 -0.04
N LEU A 100 -0.09 24.20 -0.78
CA LEU A 100 -0.16 24.17 -2.24
C LEU A 100 1.23 24.11 -2.87
N LEU A 101 2.16 24.95 -2.42
CA LEU A 101 3.52 24.97 -2.92
C LEU A 101 4.25 23.66 -2.63
N ARG A 102 4.10 23.12 -1.43
CA ARG A 102 4.64 21.83 -1.03
C ARG A 102 4.07 20.72 -1.91
N ASN A 103 2.75 20.67 -2.09
CA ASN A 103 2.08 19.67 -2.91
C ASN A 103 2.52 19.78 -4.37
N TRP A 104 2.63 21.00 -4.91
CA TRP A 104 3.12 21.20 -6.25
C TRP A 104 4.57 20.74 -6.41
N LEU A 105 5.46 21.11 -5.48
CA LEU A 105 6.85 20.68 -5.50
C LEU A 105 6.96 19.16 -5.42
N CYS A 106 6.17 18.54 -4.54
CA CYS A 106 6.14 17.09 -4.35
C CYS A 106 5.31 16.32 -5.40
N SER A 107 4.48 16.96 -6.22
CA SER A 107 3.73 16.32 -7.32
C SER A 107 4.58 15.99 -8.54
N GLY A 108 5.87 16.31 -8.54
CA GLY A 108 6.82 15.80 -9.54
C GLY A 108 7.00 14.28 -9.38
N LYS A 109 7.33 13.57 -10.46
CA LYS A 109 7.64 12.14 -10.38
C LYS A 109 8.76 11.91 -9.37
N PHE A 110 8.34 11.48 -8.18
CA PHE A 110 9.19 10.70 -7.31
C PHE A 110 9.01 9.25 -7.74
N GLU A 111 10.07 8.61 -8.16
CA GLU A 111 10.01 7.17 -8.44
C GLU A 111 9.33 6.40 -7.31
N THR A 112 9.51 6.85 -6.06
CA THR A 112 8.97 6.21 -4.86
C THR A 112 7.45 6.33 -4.70
N MET A 113 6.86 7.48 -5.08
CA MET A 113 5.41 7.71 -4.90
C MET A 113 4.57 7.08 -6.00
N ASP A 114 5.08 7.04 -7.23
CA ASP A 114 4.39 6.38 -8.35
C ASP A 114 4.19 4.89 -8.09
N TYR A 115 5.17 4.23 -7.47
CA TYR A 115 5.07 2.80 -7.15
C TYR A 115 4.04 2.49 -6.06
N ILE A 116 3.96 3.31 -5.01
CA ILE A 116 2.92 3.15 -3.97
C ILE A 116 1.54 3.40 -4.56
N SER A 117 1.37 4.45 -5.36
CA SER A 117 0.09 4.75 -6.02
C SER A 117 -0.32 3.62 -6.96
N GLY A 118 0.61 3.05 -7.74
CA GLY A 118 0.37 1.90 -8.59
C GLY A 118 -0.06 0.65 -7.81
N PHE A 119 0.62 0.36 -6.71
CA PHE A 119 0.26 -0.75 -5.81
C PHE A 119 -1.15 -0.58 -5.23
N LEU A 120 -1.48 0.61 -4.74
CA LEU A 120 -2.80 0.90 -4.18
C LEU A 120 -3.89 0.87 -5.25
N GLN A 121 -3.62 1.37 -6.46
CA GLN A 121 -4.56 1.29 -7.57
C GLN A 121 -4.84 -0.16 -7.97
N LYS A 122 -3.81 -1.01 -8.03
CA LYS A 122 -4.01 -2.45 -8.25
C LYS A 122 -4.84 -3.11 -7.17
N MET A 123 -4.66 -2.72 -5.90
CA MET A 123 -5.51 -3.19 -4.80
C MET A 123 -6.95 -2.69 -4.92
N ASP A 124 -7.15 -1.42 -5.30
CA ASP A 124 -8.46 -0.82 -5.49
C ASP A 124 -9.26 -1.53 -6.59
N GLU A 125 -8.62 -1.77 -7.72
CA GLU A 125 -9.22 -2.41 -8.90
C GLU A 125 -9.29 -3.93 -8.79
N PHE A 126 -8.56 -4.57 -7.87
CA PHE A 126 -8.46 -6.01 -7.76
C PHE A 126 -9.80 -6.67 -7.45
N ASN A 127 -10.20 -7.62 -8.30
CA ASN A 127 -11.37 -8.47 -8.11
C ASN A 127 -10.91 -9.92 -7.95
N LEU A 128 -11.17 -10.51 -6.78
CA LEU A 128 -10.77 -11.88 -6.47
C LEU A 128 -11.48 -12.91 -7.37
N ASP A 129 -12.76 -12.69 -7.67
CA ASP A 129 -13.55 -13.62 -8.49
C ASP A 129 -13.05 -13.64 -9.94
N ASP A 130 -12.73 -12.45 -10.49
CA ASP A 130 -12.15 -12.34 -11.83
C ASP A 130 -10.77 -12.98 -11.88
N TYR A 131 -9.97 -12.82 -10.84
CA TYR A 131 -8.66 -13.47 -10.73
C TYR A 131 -8.77 -15.00 -10.65
N ILE A 132 -9.69 -15.52 -9.83
CA ILE A 132 -9.95 -16.98 -9.72
C ILE A 132 -10.43 -17.53 -11.07
N ARG A 133 -11.32 -16.83 -11.77
CA ARG A 133 -11.80 -17.22 -13.11
C ARG A 133 -10.66 -17.21 -14.13
N ALA A 134 -9.80 -16.19 -14.12
CA ALA A 134 -8.68 -16.07 -15.05
C ALA A 134 -7.63 -17.19 -14.89
N ILE A 135 -7.45 -17.71 -13.67
CA ILE A 135 -6.52 -18.83 -13.41
C ILE A 135 -7.08 -20.18 -13.92
N HIS A 136 -8.38 -20.28 -14.23
CA HIS A 136 -9.02 -21.53 -14.67
C HIS A 136 -8.65 -22.73 -13.79
N PHE A 137 -8.81 -22.61 -12.46
CA PHE A 137 -8.47 -23.64 -11.49
C PHE A 137 -9.07 -25.02 -11.84
N ASP A 138 -10.24 -25.04 -12.50
CA ASP A 138 -10.92 -26.27 -12.90
C ASP A 138 -10.29 -26.94 -14.11
N SER A 139 -9.51 -26.24 -14.93
CA SER A 139 -8.84 -26.80 -16.12
C SER A 139 -7.53 -27.50 -15.77
N PHE A 140 -6.95 -27.25 -14.60
CA PHE A 140 -5.70 -27.89 -14.18
C PHE A 140 -5.98 -29.20 -13.47
N LYS A 141 -6.01 -30.27 -14.24
CA LYS A 141 -5.97 -31.63 -13.70
C LYS A 141 -4.61 -31.88 -13.09
N VAL A 142 -4.55 -32.05 -11.76
CA VAL A 142 -3.36 -32.63 -11.13
C VAL A 142 -3.08 -33.95 -11.85
N PRO A 143 -1.90 -34.16 -12.47
CA PRO A 143 -1.60 -35.40 -13.16
C PRO A 143 -1.80 -36.57 -12.21
N LYS A 144 -2.68 -37.52 -12.54
CA LYS A 144 -2.90 -38.76 -11.78
C LYS A 144 -1.77 -39.78 -11.97
N VAL A 145 -0.69 -39.41 -12.65
CA VAL A 145 0.47 -40.27 -12.83
C VAL A 145 1.24 -40.34 -11.53
N PRO A 146 1.66 -41.53 -11.06
CA PRO A 146 2.53 -41.63 -9.90
C PRO A 146 3.89 -41.00 -10.24
N PHE A 147 4.00 -39.73 -10.07
CA PHE A 147 5.25 -39.00 -10.19
C PHE A 147 6.12 -39.40 -8.99
N GLN A 148 7.14 -40.19 -9.22
CA GLN A 148 8.21 -40.36 -8.25
C GLN A 148 9.05 -39.08 -8.29
N LEU A 149 8.70 -38.14 -7.43
CA LEU A 149 9.55 -36.96 -7.21
C LEU A 149 10.88 -37.45 -6.61
N PRO A 150 12.03 -36.93 -7.07
CA PRO A 150 13.33 -37.32 -6.51
C PRO A 150 13.41 -37.00 -5.03
N VAL A 151 13.96 -37.92 -4.24
CA VAL A 151 14.17 -37.72 -2.79
C VAL A 151 15.11 -36.56 -2.53
N SER A 152 16.07 -36.34 -3.42
CA SER A 152 16.97 -35.18 -3.42
C SER A 152 17.46 -34.88 -4.83
N ARG A 153 17.69 -33.58 -5.12
CA ARG A 153 18.20 -33.12 -6.42
C ARG A 153 18.98 -31.84 -6.25
N GLN A 154 20.04 -31.69 -7.03
CA GLN A 154 20.84 -30.49 -7.13
C GLN A 154 20.47 -29.71 -8.39
N TYR A 155 20.56 -28.38 -8.29
CA TYR A 155 20.28 -27.45 -9.38
C TYR A 155 21.38 -26.39 -9.43
N TYR A 156 21.73 -25.93 -10.62
CA TYR A 156 22.83 -25.00 -10.85
C TYR A 156 22.35 -23.77 -11.62
N GLY A 157 22.73 -22.58 -11.13
CA GLY A 157 22.36 -21.32 -11.73
C GLY A 157 20.87 -21.00 -11.64
N LEU A 158 20.46 -19.80 -12.06
CA LEU A 158 19.09 -19.29 -11.94
C LEU A 158 18.06 -20.10 -12.73
N LYS A 159 18.41 -20.60 -13.90
CA LYS A 159 17.48 -21.36 -14.73
C LYS A 159 17.03 -22.65 -14.03
N GLU A 160 17.97 -23.42 -13.52
CA GLU A 160 17.63 -24.66 -12.83
C GLU A 160 17.04 -24.39 -11.43
N MET A 161 17.43 -23.28 -10.78
CA MET A 161 16.78 -22.84 -9.54
C MET A 161 15.27 -22.74 -9.72
N ARG A 162 14.80 -22.10 -10.80
CA ARG A 162 13.36 -21.98 -11.12
C ARG A 162 12.68 -23.35 -11.28
N GLU A 163 13.34 -24.31 -11.91
CA GLU A 163 12.86 -25.69 -11.99
C GLU A 163 12.75 -26.31 -10.59
N GLY A 164 13.77 -26.08 -9.74
CA GLY A 164 13.79 -26.55 -8.35
C GLY A 164 12.67 -25.96 -7.51
N GLU A 165 12.38 -24.65 -7.67
CA GLU A 165 11.25 -24.00 -6.98
C GLU A 165 9.91 -24.64 -7.38
N LEU A 166 9.69 -24.93 -8.67
CA LEU A 166 8.49 -25.63 -9.13
C LEU A 166 8.42 -27.07 -8.60
N ASP A 167 9.54 -27.78 -8.54
CA ASP A 167 9.59 -29.12 -7.97
C ASP A 167 9.34 -29.09 -6.46
N PHE A 168 9.85 -28.11 -5.73
CA PHE A 168 9.56 -27.89 -4.32
C PHE A 168 8.05 -27.65 -4.08
N LEU A 169 7.41 -26.80 -4.90
CA LEU A 169 5.97 -26.56 -4.82
C LEU A 169 5.16 -27.83 -5.12
N LYS A 170 5.59 -28.66 -6.12
CA LYS A 170 4.96 -29.95 -6.39
C LYS A 170 5.06 -30.89 -5.20
N HIS A 171 6.24 -31.04 -4.57
CA HIS A 171 6.41 -31.84 -3.35
C HIS A 171 5.45 -31.39 -2.24
N THR A 172 5.32 -30.05 -2.05
CA THR A 172 4.46 -29.48 -1.04
C THR A 172 2.98 -29.75 -1.30
N VAL A 173 2.51 -29.50 -2.53
CA VAL A 173 1.10 -29.68 -2.93
C VAL A 173 0.68 -31.16 -2.89
N LEU A 174 1.52 -32.05 -3.41
CA LEU A 174 1.22 -33.50 -3.50
C LEU A 174 1.37 -34.24 -2.16
N SER A 175 2.05 -33.65 -1.19
CA SER A 175 2.22 -34.25 0.15
C SER A 175 0.90 -34.31 0.94
N LYS A 176 0.84 -35.15 1.96
CA LYS A 176 -0.28 -35.19 2.92
C LYS A 176 -0.09 -34.21 4.08
N SER A 177 1.05 -33.53 4.15
CA SER A 177 1.34 -32.59 5.24
C SER A 177 0.46 -31.33 5.13
N MET A 178 -0.03 -30.87 6.29
CA MET A 178 -0.76 -29.60 6.46
C MET A 178 0.09 -28.55 7.16
N GLU A 179 1.39 -28.78 7.28
CA GLU A 179 2.33 -27.81 7.83
C GLU A 179 2.46 -26.60 6.91
N PRO A 180 2.62 -25.41 7.47
CA PRO A 180 2.75 -24.18 6.67
C PRO A 180 3.98 -24.20 5.77
N LEU A 181 3.88 -23.46 4.67
CA LEU A 181 4.97 -23.19 3.75
C LEU A 181 5.74 -21.94 4.23
N HIS A 182 7.06 -22.01 4.19
CA HIS A 182 7.93 -20.89 4.53
C HIS A 182 8.85 -20.57 3.36
N LEU A 183 8.87 -19.31 2.96
CA LEU A 183 9.64 -18.81 1.83
C LEU A 183 10.55 -17.68 2.33
N CYS A 184 11.85 -17.81 2.09
CA CYS A 184 12.82 -16.75 2.30
C CYS A 184 13.77 -16.76 1.09
N CYS A 185 13.75 -15.69 0.30
CA CYS A 185 14.59 -15.57 -0.88
C CYS A 185 14.94 -14.10 -1.12
N ASP A 186 16.22 -13.81 -1.21
CA ASP A 186 16.78 -12.50 -1.57
C ASP A 186 17.46 -12.51 -2.95
N MET A 187 17.19 -13.55 -3.74
CA MET A 187 17.63 -13.63 -5.15
C MET A 187 17.00 -12.52 -5.99
N PRO A 188 17.64 -12.10 -7.11
CA PRO A 188 17.16 -11.00 -7.94
C PRO A 188 15.73 -11.21 -8.47
N VAL A 189 14.84 -10.23 -8.23
CA VAL A 189 13.44 -10.28 -8.74
C VAL A 189 13.39 -10.03 -10.24
N GLU A 190 14.29 -9.23 -10.77
CA GLU A 190 14.34 -8.88 -12.20
C GLU A 190 14.51 -10.13 -13.07
N ASP A 191 15.38 -11.05 -12.66
CA ASP A 191 15.58 -12.31 -13.39
C ASP A 191 14.36 -13.22 -13.34
N MET A 192 13.56 -13.15 -12.27
CA MET A 192 12.30 -13.89 -12.17
C MET A 192 11.20 -13.26 -13.02
N ALA A 193 11.15 -11.94 -13.13
CA ALA A 193 10.17 -11.20 -13.90
C ALA A 193 10.38 -11.34 -15.43
N GLN A 194 11.60 -11.62 -15.89
CA GLN A 194 11.92 -11.81 -17.31
C GLN A 194 11.30 -13.08 -17.91
N ASP A 195 11.08 -14.13 -17.11
CA ASP A 195 10.46 -15.38 -17.56
C ASP A 195 8.97 -15.42 -17.18
N GLN A 196 8.13 -14.89 -18.06
CA GLN A 196 6.68 -14.86 -17.85
C GLN A 196 6.05 -16.24 -17.68
N GLU A 197 6.60 -17.26 -18.35
CA GLU A 197 6.12 -18.64 -18.24
C GLU A 197 6.43 -19.24 -16.86
N PHE A 198 7.62 -19.00 -16.35
CA PHE A 198 7.98 -19.38 -14.99
C PHE A 198 7.11 -18.66 -13.97
N ALA A 199 6.96 -17.33 -14.08
CA ALA A 199 6.14 -16.54 -13.16
C ALA A 199 4.70 -17.08 -13.07
N LYS A 200 4.07 -17.40 -14.19
CA LYS A 200 2.72 -18.01 -14.23
C LYS A 200 2.69 -19.36 -13.51
N LYS A 201 3.64 -20.25 -13.78
CA LYS A 201 3.73 -21.58 -13.17
C LYS A 201 3.99 -21.50 -11.67
N TYR A 202 4.85 -20.57 -11.24
CA TYR A 202 5.17 -20.34 -9.84
C TYR A 202 3.94 -19.82 -9.07
N MET A 203 3.28 -18.78 -9.58
CA MET A 203 2.04 -18.26 -9.00
C MET A 203 0.93 -19.29 -8.94
N PHE A 204 0.80 -20.11 -9.98
CA PHE A 204 -0.11 -21.24 -9.98
C PHE A 204 0.23 -22.26 -8.87
N GLY A 205 1.51 -22.62 -8.71
CA GLY A 205 1.96 -23.50 -7.64
C GLY A 205 1.61 -22.97 -6.24
N LEU A 206 1.83 -21.67 -6.00
CA LEU A 206 1.45 -21.02 -4.75
C LEU A 206 -0.08 -21.02 -4.55
N ALA A 207 -0.85 -20.75 -5.59
CA ALA A 207 -2.31 -20.81 -5.52
C ALA A 207 -2.80 -22.22 -5.17
N MET A 208 -2.15 -23.28 -5.67
CA MET A 208 -2.45 -24.66 -5.30
C MET A 208 -2.10 -24.97 -3.83
N VAL A 209 -1.01 -24.40 -3.32
CA VAL A 209 -0.66 -24.48 -1.88
C VAL A 209 -1.78 -23.87 -1.02
N LEU A 210 -2.28 -22.68 -1.39
CA LEU A 210 -3.38 -22.01 -0.69
C LEU A 210 -4.70 -22.77 -0.82
N LYS A 211 -5.02 -23.29 -2.02
CA LYS A 211 -6.21 -24.16 -2.26
C LYS A 211 -6.18 -25.43 -1.40
N LYS A 212 -4.99 -25.96 -1.13
CA LYS A 212 -4.81 -27.10 -0.21
C LYS A 212 -5.12 -26.71 1.25
N GLY A 213 -5.23 -25.41 1.59
CA GLY A 213 -5.47 -24.88 2.92
C GLY A 213 -4.20 -24.63 3.72
N LEU A 214 -3.02 -24.62 3.09
CA LEU A 214 -1.77 -24.30 3.77
C LEU A 214 -1.62 -22.81 3.94
N HIS A 215 -1.02 -22.39 5.06
CA HIS A 215 -0.61 -21.02 5.30
C HIS A 215 0.81 -20.78 4.76
N ILE A 216 1.07 -19.61 4.20
CA ILE A 216 2.38 -19.22 3.69
C ILE A 216 2.98 -18.14 4.57
N HIS A 217 4.17 -18.39 5.12
CA HIS A 217 5.01 -17.38 5.74
C HIS A 217 6.11 -16.98 4.75
N ILE A 218 6.17 -15.71 4.39
CA ILE A 218 7.19 -15.20 3.47
C ILE A 218 8.02 -14.10 4.13
N ILE A 219 9.34 -14.19 4.02
CA ILE A 219 10.28 -13.15 4.42
C ILE A 219 10.72 -12.42 3.15
N HIS A 220 10.28 -11.16 3.01
CA HIS A 220 10.66 -10.30 1.91
C HIS A 220 11.97 -9.57 2.19
N ASP A 221 12.81 -9.44 1.17
CA ASP A 221 13.92 -8.49 1.19
C ASP A 221 13.39 -7.07 0.93
N VAL A 222 13.33 -6.27 1.98
CA VAL A 222 12.83 -4.87 1.95
C VAL A 222 13.96 -3.84 1.82
N GLU A 223 15.22 -4.28 1.82
CA GLU A 223 16.38 -3.40 1.63
C GLU A 223 16.66 -3.10 0.15
N ARG A 224 15.88 -3.67 -0.74
CA ARG A 224 15.89 -3.39 -2.18
C ARG A 224 15.48 -1.95 -2.47
N PRO A 225 15.84 -1.39 -3.64
CA PRO A 225 15.26 -0.16 -4.13
C PRO A 225 13.73 -0.20 -4.06
N MET A 226 13.09 0.92 -3.77
CA MET A 226 11.63 0.96 -3.58
C MET A 226 10.86 0.39 -4.78
N LYS A 227 11.34 0.65 -6.00
CA LYS A 227 10.80 0.10 -7.24
C LYS A 227 10.70 -1.43 -7.19
N ASP A 228 11.80 -2.09 -6.88
CA ASP A 228 11.89 -3.56 -6.89
C ASP A 228 11.06 -4.16 -5.76
N MET A 229 11.07 -3.50 -4.59
CA MET A 229 10.23 -3.89 -3.46
C MET A 229 8.75 -3.79 -3.80
N MET A 230 8.31 -2.68 -4.41
CA MET A 230 6.91 -2.48 -4.78
C MET A 230 6.47 -3.42 -5.88
N LEU A 231 7.30 -3.63 -6.91
CA LEU A 231 7.03 -4.62 -7.97
C LEU A 231 6.87 -6.03 -7.37
N GLY A 232 7.73 -6.38 -6.42
CA GLY A 232 7.61 -7.64 -5.68
C GLY A 232 6.28 -7.73 -4.94
N LEU A 233 5.92 -6.72 -4.15
CA LEU A 233 4.67 -6.71 -3.37
C LEU A 233 3.42 -6.71 -4.26
N GLU A 234 3.43 -5.97 -5.37
CA GLU A 234 2.33 -5.94 -6.34
C GLU A 234 1.99 -7.32 -6.90
N ASN A 235 3.00 -8.11 -7.24
CA ASN A 235 2.82 -9.47 -7.75
C ASN A 235 2.18 -10.41 -6.71
N TRP A 236 2.31 -10.08 -5.42
CA TRP A 236 1.74 -10.85 -4.32
C TRP A 236 0.33 -10.42 -3.91
N ILE A 237 -0.20 -9.30 -4.45
CA ILE A 237 -1.56 -8.82 -4.10
C ILE A 237 -2.61 -9.92 -4.19
N PRO A 238 -2.71 -10.71 -5.29
CA PRO A 238 -3.72 -11.74 -5.40
C PRO A 238 -3.65 -12.78 -4.27
N LEU A 239 -2.44 -13.11 -3.84
CA LEU A 239 -2.21 -14.07 -2.79
C LEU A 239 -2.48 -13.46 -1.39
N TYR A 240 -2.10 -12.21 -1.15
CA TYR A 240 -2.44 -11.49 0.08
C TYR A 240 -3.95 -11.40 0.28
N MET A 241 -4.71 -11.19 -0.80
CA MET A 241 -6.17 -11.11 -0.75
C MET A 241 -6.85 -12.40 -0.27
N THR A 242 -6.15 -13.53 -0.24
CA THR A 242 -6.67 -14.78 0.35
C THR A 242 -6.68 -14.77 1.88
N GLY A 243 -5.86 -13.93 2.52
CA GLY A 243 -5.68 -13.89 3.97
C GLY A 243 -4.82 -15.04 4.54
N GLN A 244 -4.39 -16.00 3.70
CA GLN A 244 -3.61 -17.18 4.10
C GLN A 244 -2.09 -16.93 4.03
N ILE A 245 -1.66 -15.67 3.97
CA ILE A 245 -0.25 -15.29 3.88
C ILE A 245 0.12 -14.36 5.02
N SER A 246 1.28 -14.59 5.61
CA SER A 246 1.90 -13.69 6.59
C SER A 246 3.25 -13.21 6.04
N PRO A 247 3.33 -11.97 5.56
CA PRO A 247 4.58 -11.38 5.10
C PRO A 247 5.39 -10.81 6.26
N TYR A 248 6.70 -11.09 6.23
CA TYR A 248 7.69 -10.64 7.21
C TYR A 248 8.86 -9.96 6.53
N TYR A 249 9.70 -9.31 7.32
CA TYR A 249 11.02 -8.81 6.93
C TYR A 249 12.01 -8.94 8.07
N LEU A 250 13.30 -8.95 7.75
CA LEU A 250 14.39 -8.91 8.73
C LEU A 250 14.88 -7.48 8.88
N LYS A 251 15.05 -7.01 10.12
CA LYS A 251 15.65 -5.71 10.42
C LYS A 251 17.17 -5.76 10.32
N GLY A 252 17.74 -4.67 9.85
CA GLY A 252 19.19 -4.45 9.82
C GLY A 252 19.78 -4.57 8.43
N ILE A 253 21.00 -4.07 8.30
CA ILE A 253 21.76 -4.17 7.06
C ILE A 253 22.16 -5.62 6.88
N GLN A 254 21.50 -6.30 5.96
CA GLN A 254 21.93 -7.62 5.53
C GLN A 254 23.23 -7.46 4.71
N ASN A 255 24.16 -8.37 4.93
CA ASN A 255 25.39 -8.39 4.13
C ASN A 255 25.01 -8.80 2.70
N LYS A 256 25.04 -7.83 1.78
CA LYS A 256 24.68 -8.04 0.36
C LYS A 256 25.76 -8.80 -0.44
N VAL A 257 26.73 -9.37 0.21
CA VAL A 257 27.75 -10.22 -0.46
C VAL A 257 27.16 -11.56 -0.88
N TYR A 258 26.20 -12.06 -0.11
CA TYR A 258 25.53 -13.33 -0.40
C TYR A 258 24.07 -13.14 -0.68
N SER A 259 23.55 -13.92 -1.61
CA SER A 259 22.13 -14.14 -1.83
C SER A 259 21.75 -15.55 -1.40
N HIS A 260 20.57 -15.70 -0.79
CA HIS A 260 20.12 -16.93 -0.18
C HIS A 260 18.72 -17.33 -0.68
N LEU A 261 18.52 -18.64 -0.77
CA LEU A 261 17.21 -19.24 -0.93
C LEU A 261 17.03 -20.28 0.19
N HIS A 262 15.94 -20.13 0.96
CA HIS A 262 15.59 -21.04 2.03
C HIS A 262 14.07 -21.27 2.07
N TYR A 263 13.63 -22.34 1.45
CA TYR A 263 12.22 -22.76 1.37
C TYR A 263 12.01 -24.02 2.17
N THR A 264 10.97 -24.06 2.98
CA THR A 264 10.61 -25.24 3.76
C THR A 264 9.12 -25.47 3.80
N SER A 265 8.73 -26.74 3.74
CA SER A 265 7.36 -27.21 3.97
C SER A 265 7.40 -28.41 4.91
N GLY A 266 6.24 -29.02 5.17
CA GLY A 266 6.21 -30.24 5.99
C GLY A 266 6.82 -31.48 5.34
N GLN A 267 7.12 -31.43 4.03
CA GLN A 267 7.61 -32.59 3.27
C GLN A 267 8.92 -32.34 2.52
N ALA A 268 9.24 -31.09 2.20
CA ALA A 268 10.42 -30.78 1.42
C ALA A 268 11.11 -29.52 1.93
N ALA A 269 12.41 -29.42 1.64
CA ALA A 269 13.18 -28.20 1.82
C ALA A 269 14.01 -27.94 0.57
N MET A 270 14.16 -26.69 0.19
CA MET A 270 15.06 -26.23 -0.86
C MET A 270 15.94 -25.13 -0.31
N THR A 271 17.24 -25.29 -0.42
CA THR A 271 18.23 -24.34 0.10
C THR A 271 19.31 -24.07 -0.93
N GLY A 272 19.91 -22.89 -0.88
CA GLY A 272 21.04 -22.53 -1.72
C GLY A 272 21.52 -21.13 -1.38
N ASP A 273 22.75 -20.87 -1.77
CA ASP A 273 23.39 -19.56 -1.64
C ASP A 273 24.33 -19.28 -2.81
N CYS A 274 24.61 -18.03 -3.04
CA CYS A 274 25.60 -17.59 -4.03
C CYS A 274 26.19 -16.22 -3.65
N ILE A 275 27.28 -15.87 -4.31
CA ILE A 275 27.76 -14.48 -4.27
C ILE A 275 26.81 -13.62 -5.09
N SER A 276 26.30 -12.53 -4.50
CA SER A 276 25.41 -11.60 -5.18
C SER A 276 26.03 -11.06 -6.47
N GLY A 277 25.27 -11.13 -7.57
CA GLY A 277 25.75 -10.78 -8.92
C GLY A 277 26.43 -11.92 -9.68
N HIS A 278 26.64 -13.09 -9.05
CA HIS A 278 27.22 -14.30 -9.67
C HIS A 278 26.26 -15.49 -9.55
N HIS A 279 24.99 -15.26 -9.88
CA HIS A 279 23.91 -16.24 -9.72
C HIS A 279 24.00 -17.41 -10.71
N ASP A 280 24.75 -17.28 -11.79
CA ASP A 280 25.06 -18.32 -12.76
C ASP A 280 25.88 -19.47 -12.17
N THR A 281 26.66 -19.20 -11.11
CA THR A 281 27.47 -20.19 -10.38
C THR A 281 26.78 -20.72 -9.11
N ALA A 282 25.57 -20.27 -8.84
CA ALA A 282 24.82 -20.64 -7.65
C ALA A 282 24.47 -22.14 -7.64
N HIS A 283 24.45 -22.71 -6.43
CA HIS A 283 24.10 -24.12 -6.22
C HIS A 283 22.92 -24.21 -5.26
N TYR A 284 21.92 -25.00 -5.68
CA TYR A 284 20.69 -25.21 -4.92
C TYR A 284 20.45 -26.69 -4.69
N TYR A 285 19.89 -27.02 -3.54
CA TYR A 285 19.61 -28.39 -3.14
C TYR A 285 18.17 -28.54 -2.67
N LEU A 286 17.42 -29.39 -3.34
CA LEU A 286 16.08 -29.83 -2.95
C LEU A 286 16.18 -31.19 -2.27
N THR A 287 15.51 -31.35 -1.12
CA THR A 287 15.42 -32.62 -0.40
C THR A 287 14.03 -32.85 0.15
N SER A 288 13.62 -34.13 0.20
CA SER A 288 12.48 -34.63 0.94
C SER A 288 12.88 -35.66 2.02
N ARG A 289 14.17 -35.79 2.31
CA ARG A 289 14.67 -36.61 3.42
C ARG A 289 14.22 -35.99 4.73
N LYS A 290 13.49 -36.77 5.54
CA LYS A 290 12.85 -36.31 6.78
C LYS A 290 13.80 -35.59 7.73
N GLU A 291 14.99 -36.10 7.91
CA GLU A 291 16.00 -35.53 8.83
C GLU A 291 16.51 -34.17 8.34
N GLU A 292 16.80 -34.05 7.04
CA GLU A 292 17.27 -32.83 6.42
C GLU A 292 16.16 -31.74 6.42
N VAL A 293 14.91 -32.12 6.09
CA VAL A 293 13.75 -31.23 6.15
C VAL A 293 13.54 -30.70 7.57
N GLU A 294 13.70 -31.56 8.60
CA GLU A 294 13.51 -31.13 9.98
C GLU A 294 14.60 -30.13 10.45
N ILE A 295 15.84 -30.29 9.98
CA ILE A 295 16.92 -29.34 10.22
C ILE A 295 16.58 -27.99 9.58
N CYS A 296 16.17 -27.98 8.31
CA CYS A 296 15.76 -26.77 7.62
C CYS A 296 14.56 -26.09 8.31
N ARG A 297 13.56 -26.85 8.77
CA ARG A 297 12.42 -26.33 9.53
C ARG A 297 12.83 -25.67 10.85
N LYS A 298 13.79 -26.22 11.59
CA LYS A 298 14.34 -25.58 12.79
C LYS A 298 15.01 -24.24 12.45
N ASN A 299 15.80 -24.20 11.39
CA ASN A 299 16.43 -22.95 10.92
C ASN A 299 15.37 -21.90 10.54
N THR A 300 14.33 -22.29 9.81
CA THR A 300 13.21 -21.40 9.48
C THR A 300 12.52 -20.84 10.73
N LYS A 301 12.29 -21.65 11.75
CA LYS A 301 11.72 -21.17 13.02
C LYS A 301 12.62 -20.13 13.71
N TYR A 302 13.93 -20.25 13.59
CA TYR A 302 14.87 -19.25 14.11
C TYR A 302 14.85 -17.96 13.28
N LEU A 303 14.74 -18.06 11.94
CA LEU A 303 14.57 -16.89 11.06
C LEU A 303 13.29 -16.13 11.40
N LEU A 304 12.17 -16.83 11.51
CA LEU A 304 10.88 -16.20 11.85
C LEU A 304 10.88 -15.53 13.23
N LYS A 305 11.59 -16.07 14.21
CA LYS A 305 11.74 -15.41 15.52
C LYS A 305 12.49 -14.08 15.45
N LYS A 306 13.33 -13.88 14.45
CA LYS A 306 14.08 -12.64 14.20
C LYS A 306 13.35 -11.70 13.23
N ALA A 307 12.38 -12.22 12.50
CA ALA A 307 11.63 -11.46 11.53
C ALA A 307 10.53 -10.61 12.20
N HIS A 308 10.19 -9.51 11.55
CA HIS A 308 9.11 -8.61 11.95
C HIS A 308 8.00 -8.67 10.91
N PRO A 309 6.74 -8.54 11.30
CA PRO A 309 5.65 -8.44 10.34
C PRO A 309 5.88 -7.25 9.40
N LEU A 310 5.82 -7.49 8.09
CA LEU A 310 5.83 -6.43 7.09
C LEU A 310 4.49 -5.71 7.10
N MET A 311 3.42 -6.51 7.11
CA MET A 311 2.04 -6.10 7.33
C MET A 311 1.26 -7.24 8.00
N GLU A 312 0.22 -6.89 8.72
CA GLU A 312 -0.78 -7.82 9.24
C GLU A 312 -2.01 -7.80 8.34
N ILE A 313 -2.50 -8.98 7.99
CA ILE A 313 -3.64 -9.14 7.09
C ILE A 313 -4.83 -9.66 7.89
N TYR A 314 -5.93 -8.90 7.87
CA TYR A 314 -7.16 -9.22 8.58
C TYR A 314 -8.29 -9.50 7.59
N ARG A 315 -8.86 -10.67 7.72
CA ARG A 315 -10.10 -11.10 7.11
C ARG A 315 -11.07 -11.54 8.20
N GLU A 316 -12.22 -12.09 7.81
CA GLU A 316 -13.28 -12.48 8.74
C GLU A 316 -12.78 -13.36 9.89
N GLU A 317 -11.90 -14.31 9.60
CA GLU A 317 -11.35 -15.25 10.58
C GLU A 317 -10.54 -14.54 11.69
N LYS A 318 -10.02 -13.34 11.38
CA LYS A 318 -9.26 -12.50 12.31
C LYS A 318 -10.04 -11.27 12.79
N ARG A 319 -11.37 -11.24 12.62
CA ARG A 319 -12.22 -10.10 13.01
C ARG A 319 -12.01 -9.65 14.45
N ALA A 320 -11.93 -10.59 15.40
CA ALA A 320 -11.73 -10.26 16.80
C ALA A 320 -10.38 -9.56 17.03
N ALA A 321 -9.32 -10.03 16.39
CA ALA A 321 -7.99 -9.40 16.50
C ALA A 321 -7.95 -8.00 15.90
N LEU A 322 -8.66 -7.76 14.77
CA LEU A 322 -8.83 -6.42 14.21
C LEU A 322 -9.54 -5.47 15.19
N PHE A 323 -10.61 -5.94 15.82
CA PHE A 323 -11.34 -5.14 16.79
C PHE A 323 -10.49 -4.78 18.00
N ASP A 324 -9.75 -5.76 18.55
CA ASP A 324 -8.83 -5.53 19.66
C ASP A 324 -7.72 -4.54 19.30
N PHE A 325 -7.21 -4.61 18.07
CA PHE A 325 -6.22 -3.67 17.55
C PHE A 325 -6.78 -2.25 17.50
N LEU A 326 -7.94 -2.05 16.86
CA LEU A 326 -8.57 -0.74 16.71
C LEU A 326 -9.03 -0.14 18.04
N GLU A 327 -9.52 -0.98 18.96
CA GLU A 327 -9.93 -0.54 20.30
C GLU A 327 -8.72 -0.07 21.11
N LYS A 328 -7.62 -0.83 21.13
CA LYS A 328 -6.38 -0.41 21.78
C LYS A 328 -5.84 0.89 21.19
N ASP A 329 -5.83 1.00 19.85
CA ASP A 329 -5.37 2.21 19.17
C ASP A 329 -6.21 3.43 19.52
N SER A 330 -7.52 3.28 19.79
CA SER A 330 -8.39 4.42 20.09
C SER A 330 -8.04 5.14 21.40
N HIS A 331 -7.27 4.50 22.29
CA HIS A 331 -6.80 5.08 23.56
C HIS A 331 -5.37 5.67 23.47
N GLU A 332 -4.76 5.57 22.30
CA GLU A 332 -3.37 5.98 22.10
C GLU A 332 -3.29 7.36 21.44
N GLU A 333 -2.39 8.21 21.91
CA GLU A 333 -2.13 9.53 21.33
C GLU A 333 -1.51 9.44 19.94
N GLY A 334 -1.80 10.41 19.09
CA GLY A 334 -1.23 10.57 17.76
C GLY A 334 -2.27 10.98 16.72
N GLN A 335 -1.89 11.87 15.82
CA GLN A 335 -2.74 12.32 14.73
C GLN A 335 -3.13 11.13 13.82
N ARG A 336 -4.39 11.08 13.39
CA ARG A 336 -4.86 10.14 12.36
C ARG A 336 -5.21 10.92 11.11
N ARG A 337 -4.62 10.50 9.99
CA ARG A 337 -4.99 10.96 8.65
C ARG A 337 -5.69 9.84 7.92
N ARG A 338 -6.86 10.14 7.34
CA ARG A 338 -7.63 9.13 6.60
C ARG A 338 -7.95 9.65 5.20
N ILE A 339 -7.62 8.85 4.18
CA ILE A 339 -8.03 9.06 2.79
C ILE A 339 -9.20 8.12 2.54
N LEU A 340 -10.37 8.69 2.27
CA LEU A 340 -11.63 7.96 2.26
C LEU A 340 -12.13 7.69 0.84
N ALA A 341 -12.76 6.53 0.65
CA ALA A 341 -13.50 6.16 -0.57
C ALA A 341 -15.00 6.51 -0.45
N ALA A 342 -15.50 6.68 0.78
CA ALA A 342 -16.88 7.01 1.09
C ALA A 342 -16.94 7.89 2.35
N PRO A 343 -18.04 8.63 2.60
CA PRO A 343 -18.24 9.36 3.85
C PRO A 343 -18.09 8.41 5.06
N PRO A 344 -17.48 8.87 6.17
CA PRO A 344 -17.16 7.98 7.30
C PRO A 344 -18.43 7.50 8.00
N LEU A 345 -18.45 6.24 8.43
CA LEU A 345 -19.63 5.58 9.00
C LEU A 345 -20.14 6.30 10.26
N PHE A 346 -19.24 6.74 11.13
CA PHE A 346 -19.59 7.29 12.46
C PHE A 346 -20.41 8.60 12.42
N VAL A 347 -20.31 9.37 11.31
CA VAL A 347 -21.09 10.62 11.17
C VAL A 347 -22.50 10.40 10.62
N ILE A 348 -22.78 9.21 10.06
CA ILE A 348 -24.07 8.93 9.42
C ILE A 348 -25.16 8.91 10.48
N PRO A 349 -26.23 9.75 10.38
CA PRO A 349 -27.34 9.69 11.33
C PRO A 349 -27.97 8.29 11.33
N GLN A 350 -28.30 7.77 12.51
CA GLN A 350 -28.77 6.39 12.66
C GLN A 350 -30.03 6.09 11.82
N GLU A 351 -30.91 7.06 11.65
CA GLU A 351 -32.11 6.88 10.83
C GLU A 351 -31.79 6.80 9.34
N VAL A 352 -30.84 7.61 8.86
CA VAL A 352 -30.33 7.55 7.49
C VAL A 352 -29.65 6.18 7.25
N LEU A 353 -28.83 5.72 8.21
CA LEU A 353 -28.21 4.41 8.11
C LEU A 353 -29.25 3.28 8.04
N LYS A 354 -30.30 3.31 8.87
CA LYS A 354 -31.40 2.32 8.81
C LYS A 354 -32.11 2.32 7.46
N GLN A 355 -32.35 3.49 6.88
CA GLN A 355 -32.93 3.62 5.56
C GLN A 355 -32.04 2.99 4.49
N ILE A 356 -30.76 3.34 4.44
CA ILE A 356 -29.77 2.75 3.52
C ILE A 356 -29.79 1.22 3.60
N LEU A 357 -29.77 0.67 4.83
CA LEU A 357 -29.78 -0.77 5.05
C LEU A 357 -31.06 -1.44 4.54
N ALA A 358 -32.21 -0.79 4.75
CA ALA A 358 -33.50 -1.28 4.28
C ALA A 358 -33.58 -1.27 2.74
N GLU A 359 -33.17 -0.19 2.09
CA GLU A 359 -33.17 -0.05 0.64
C GLU A 359 -32.22 -1.05 -0.05
N ASN A 360 -31.12 -1.41 0.60
CA ASN A 360 -30.21 -2.47 0.14
C ASN A 360 -30.68 -3.89 0.51
N GLY A 361 -31.83 -4.07 1.16
CA GLY A 361 -32.39 -5.37 1.51
C GLY A 361 -31.50 -6.17 2.47
N ILE A 362 -30.89 -5.50 3.46
CA ILE A 362 -30.01 -6.13 4.46
C ILE A 362 -30.86 -6.89 5.48
N SER A 363 -30.45 -8.11 5.83
CA SER A 363 -31.16 -8.93 6.82
C SER A 363 -31.20 -8.26 8.21
N ARG A 364 -32.20 -8.59 9.03
CA ARG A 364 -32.32 -8.02 10.39
C ARG A 364 -31.08 -8.31 11.25
N GLN A 365 -30.47 -9.47 11.09
CA GLN A 365 -29.29 -9.87 11.84
C GLN A 365 -28.06 -9.03 11.42
N GLU A 366 -27.84 -8.85 10.12
CA GLU A 366 -26.77 -8.02 9.59
C GLU A 366 -26.99 -6.55 9.95
N CYS A 367 -28.24 -6.03 9.85
CA CYS A 367 -28.58 -4.68 10.29
C CYS A 367 -28.17 -4.44 11.76
N ALA A 368 -28.51 -5.37 12.66
CA ALA A 368 -28.12 -5.26 14.06
C ALA A 368 -26.57 -5.25 14.22
N GLY A 369 -25.86 -6.07 13.44
CA GLY A 369 -24.40 -6.09 13.41
C GLY A 369 -23.80 -4.76 12.94
N ILE A 370 -24.33 -4.18 11.86
CA ILE A 370 -23.88 -2.91 11.29
C ILE A 370 -24.16 -1.74 12.24
N LEU A 371 -25.36 -1.68 12.85
CA LEU A 371 -25.68 -0.65 13.84
C LEU A 371 -24.78 -0.74 15.08
N LYS A 372 -24.41 -1.94 15.49
CA LYS A 372 -23.42 -2.14 16.57
C LYS A 372 -22.00 -1.68 16.15
N ALA A 373 -21.60 -1.92 14.88
CA ALA A 373 -20.34 -1.43 14.35
C ALA A 373 -20.33 0.10 14.28
N HIS A 374 -21.41 0.72 13.80
CA HIS A 374 -21.59 2.17 13.78
C HIS A 374 -21.40 2.80 15.17
N ALA A 375 -22.15 2.29 16.18
CA ALA A 375 -22.02 2.79 17.55
C ALA A 375 -20.63 2.54 18.17
N ARG A 376 -19.93 1.48 17.76
CA ARG A 376 -18.54 1.22 18.19
C ARG A 376 -17.58 2.20 17.54
N GLU A 377 -17.73 2.47 16.24
CA GLU A 377 -16.87 3.45 15.56
C GLU A 377 -17.06 4.85 16.12
N GLN A 378 -18.30 5.26 16.41
CA GLN A 378 -18.59 6.52 17.09
C GLN A 378 -17.79 6.65 18.40
N ARG A 379 -17.89 5.65 19.28
CA ARG A 379 -17.14 5.65 20.55
C ARG A 379 -15.62 5.70 20.37
N ARG A 380 -15.09 4.96 19.38
CA ARG A 380 -13.64 4.98 19.07
C ARG A 380 -13.20 6.37 18.62
N ILE A 381 -13.93 6.99 17.71
CA ILE A 381 -13.61 8.33 17.23
C ILE A 381 -13.74 9.35 18.35
N GLU A 382 -14.80 9.31 19.15
CA GLU A 382 -14.95 10.16 20.33
C GLU A 382 -13.77 10.00 21.29
N SER A 383 -13.35 8.78 21.58
CA SER A 383 -12.16 8.52 22.40
C SER A 383 -10.91 9.15 21.81
N ILE A 384 -10.64 8.97 20.51
CA ILE A 384 -9.49 9.57 19.82
C ILE A 384 -9.53 11.11 19.90
N LEU A 385 -10.68 11.70 19.66
CA LEU A 385 -10.85 13.17 19.66
C LEU A 385 -10.64 13.82 21.03
N THR A 386 -10.67 13.05 22.13
CA THR A 386 -10.33 13.59 23.47
C THR A 386 -8.87 13.98 23.61
N HIS A 387 -7.97 13.37 22.85
CA HIS A 387 -6.51 13.52 23.01
C HIS A 387 -5.75 13.68 21.69
N SER A 388 -6.41 13.52 20.53
CA SER A 388 -5.74 13.52 19.23
C SER A 388 -6.63 14.11 18.15
N GLN A 389 -5.99 14.50 17.03
CA GLN A 389 -6.69 15.02 15.86
C GLN A 389 -6.96 13.89 14.84
N VAL A 390 -8.14 13.96 14.20
CA VAL A 390 -8.51 13.13 13.04
C VAL A 390 -8.73 14.02 11.84
N ILE A 391 -8.06 13.74 10.74
CA ILE A 391 -8.15 14.45 9.46
C ILE A 391 -8.67 13.50 8.41
N ASP A 392 -9.86 13.78 7.88
CA ASP A 392 -10.53 13.03 6.82
C ASP A 392 -10.47 13.79 5.50
N GLU A 393 -9.97 13.12 4.49
CA GLU A 393 -9.88 13.61 3.12
C GLU A 393 -10.74 12.72 2.20
N LEU A 394 -11.77 13.29 1.60
CA LEU A 394 -12.64 12.60 0.64
C LEU A 394 -12.55 13.27 -0.73
N SER A 395 -12.41 12.47 -1.79
CA SER A 395 -12.40 13.01 -3.15
C SER A 395 -13.75 13.60 -3.53
N GLN A 396 -13.73 14.83 -4.00
CA GLN A 396 -14.94 15.45 -4.56
C GLN A 396 -15.32 14.76 -5.87
N VAL A 397 -16.56 14.34 -6.01
CA VAL A 397 -17.08 13.68 -7.21
C VAL A 397 -18.29 14.42 -7.76
N THR A 398 -18.38 14.50 -9.08
CA THR A 398 -19.59 14.97 -9.75
C THR A 398 -20.67 13.89 -9.75
N LYS A 399 -21.94 14.26 -9.98
CA LYS A 399 -23.03 13.27 -10.06
C LYS A 399 -22.78 12.22 -11.15
N ALA A 400 -22.28 12.62 -12.31
CA ALA A 400 -22.00 11.72 -13.43
C ALA A 400 -20.88 10.69 -13.10
N GLU A 401 -19.84 11.13 -12.39
CA GLU A 401 -18.77 10.24 -11.92
C GLU A 401 -19.29 9.28 -10.85
N TYR A 402 -20.13 9.80 -9.93
CA TYR A 402 -20.73 8.98 -8.88
C TYR A 402 -21.62 7.86 -9.44
N GLU A 403 -22.45 8.18 -10.46
CA GLU A 403 -23.29 7.20 -11.12
C GLU A 403 -22.49 6.07 -11.79
N LYS A 404 -21.27 6.38 -12.23
CA LYS A 404 -20.34 5.38 -12.80
C LYS A 404 -19.68 4.52 -11.72
N TYR A 405 -19.38 5.10 -10.55
CA TYR A 405 -18.70 4.45 -9.44
C TYR A 405 -19.39 4.80 -8.11
N PRO A 406 -20.56 4.20 -7.82
CA PRO A 406 -21.26 4.45 -6.56
C PRO A 406 -20.41 4.06 -5.35
N ALA A 407 -20.46 4.87 -4.30
CA ALA A 407 -19.74 4.56 -3.08
C ALA A 407 -20.35 3.35 -2.35
N VAL A 408 -19.47 2.49 -1.84
CA VAL A 408 -19.83 1.39 -0.94
C VAL A 408 -19.82 1.91 0.48
N LEU A 409 -20.86 1.61 1.27
CA LEU A 409 -20.90 1.95 2.70
C LEU A 409 -19.67 1.40 3.42
N PRO A 410 -18.92 2.22 4.21
CA PRO A 410 -17.63 1.81 4.81
C PRO A 410 -17.81 0.90 6.03
N VAL A 411 -18.33 -0.30 5.82
CA VAL A 411 -18.58 -1.34 6.83
C VAL A 411 -17.66 -2.54 6.68
N ALA A 412 -16.45 -2.33 6.15
CA ALA A 412 -15.47 -3.41 5.91
C ALA A 412 -15.18 -4.25 7.17
N GLU A 413 -15.22 -3.65 8.38
CA GLU A 413 -15.08 -4.36 9.65
C GLU A 413 -16.19 -5.40 9.92
N CYS A 414 -17.31 -5.30 9.21
CA CYS A 414 -18.43 -6.25 9.35
C CYS A 414 -18.20 -7.53 8.54
N PHE A 415 -17.28 -7.51 7.56
CA PHE A 415 -16.98 -8.62 6.66
C PHE A 415 -18.23 -9.23 6.03
N LEU A 416 -19.03 -8.37 5.39
CA LEU A 416 -20.26 -8.78 4.73
C LEU A 416 -19.97 -9.54 3.43
N GLU A 417 -20.95 -10.36 3.00
CA GLU A 417 -20.86 -11.08 1.73
C GLU A 417 -21.29 -10.25 0.51
N LYS A 418 -21.93 -9.09 0.74
CA LYS A 418 -22.38 -8.19 -0.33
C LYS A 418 -22.07 -6.73 -0.03
N ASP A 419 -21.87 -5.96 -1.09
CA ASP A 419 -21.71 -4.52 -1.00
C ASP A 419 -23.05 -3.83 -0.67
N ILE A 420 -22.97 -2.78 0.17
CA ILE A 420 -24.11 -1.89 0.45
C ILE A 420 -23.81 -0.58 -0.29
N LEU A 421 -24.59 -0.30 -1.34
CA LEU A 421 -24.38 0.87 -2.17
C LEU A 421 -25.17 2.05 -1.66
N LEU A 422 -24.56 3.23 -1.71
CA LEU A 422 -25.23 4.49 -1.45
C LEU A 422 -25.81 5.06 -2.75
N THR A 423 -27.02 5.59 -2.71
CA THR A 423 -27.52 6.47 -3.76
C THR A 423 -26.77 7.81 -3.72
N TYR A 424 -26.76 8.58 -4.80
CA TYR A 424 -26.11 9.89 -4.81
C TYR A 424 -26.69 10.85 -3.75
N GLN A 425 -28.00 10.76 -3.49
CA GLN A 425 -28.65 11.58 -2.46
C GLN A 425 -28.20 11.19 -1.05
N GLU A 426 -28.14 9.89 -0.74
CA GLU A 426 -27.64 9.39 0.54
C GLU A 426 -26.14 9.76 0.74
N TYR A 427 -25.32 9.59 -0.32
CA TYR A 427 -23.93 10.03 -0.29
C TYR A 427 -23.81 11.50 0.07
N ARG A 428 -24.58 12.38 -0.57
CA ARG A 428 -24.58 13.81 -0.25
C ARG A 428 -25.00 14.09 1.19
N THR A 429 -26.06 13.44 1.66
CA THR A 429 -26.52 13.57 3.06
C THR A 429 -25.44 13.16 4.04
N CYS A 430 -24.70 12.08 3.75
CA CYS A 430 -23.58 11.63 4.58
C CYS A 430 -22.39 12.63 4.54
N VAL A 431 -22.08 13.22 3.39
CA VAL A 431 -21.06 14.28 3.26
C VAL A 431 -21.46 15.51 4.07
N GLU A 432 -22.71 15.96 3.96
CA GLU A 432 -23.23 17.10 4.73
C GLU A 432 -23.15 16.83 6.25
N ALA A 433 -23.45 15.61 6.67
CA ALA A 433 -23.29 15.19 8.07
C ALA A 433 -21.84 15.23 8.53
N ALA A 434 -20.88 14.82 7.68
CA ALA A 434 -19.45 14.90 8.01
C ALA A 434 -18.96 16.35 8.15
N MET A 435 -19.40 17.24 7.28
CA MET A 435 -19.09 18.67 7.37
C MET A 435 -19.67 19.28 8.66
N ALA A 436 -20.94 18.99 8.95
CA ALA A 436 -21.59 19.47 10.17
C ALA A 436 -20.92 18.92 11.45
N TYR A 437 -20.44 17.67 11.42
CA TYR A 437 -19.67 17.11 12.53
C TYR A 437 -18.34 17.83 12.74
N ALA A 438 -17.65 18.18 11.65
CA ALA A 438 -16.38 18.93 11.70
C ALA A 438 -16.57 20.35 12.28
N ASP A 439 -17.66 21.02 11.98
CA ASP A 439 -17.95 22.37 12.49
C ASP A 439 -18.07 22.42 14.02
N VAL A 440 -18.46 21.32 14.66
CA VAL A 440 -18.67 21.28 16.12
C VAL A 440 -17.57 20.59 16.90
N HIS A 441 -16.67 19.83 16.23
CA HIS A 441 -15.60 19.07 16.87
C HIS A 441 -14.20 19.61 16.49
N LYS A 442 -13.60 20.43 17.34
CA LYS A 442 -12.31 21.11 17.06
C LYS A 442 -11.15 20.18 16.65
N ASN A 443 -11.15 18.94 17.15
CA ASN A 443 -10.10 17.96 16.86
C ASN A 443 -10.44 17.07 15.65
N TYR A 444 -11.56 17.33 14.97
CA TYR A 444 -11.94 16.64 13.74
C TYR A 444 -11.92 17.61 12.56
N GLN A 445 -11.29 17.21 11.48
CA GLN A 445 -11.27 17.97 10.22
C GLN A 445 -11.80 17.07 9.10
N PHE A 446 -12.66 17.62 8.26
CA PHE A 446 -13.18 16.94 7.07
C PHE A 446 -13.00 17.84 5.85
N SER A 447 -12.39 17.32 4.79
CA SER A 447 -12.09 18.06 3.57
C SER A 447 -12.55 17.31 2.32
N LEU A 448 -13.28 18.01 1.45
CA LEU A 448 -13.54 17.57 0.09
C LEU A 448 -12.43 18.08 -0.82
N ILE A 449 -11.63 17.18 -1.39
CA ILE A 449 -10.46 17.52 -2.18
C ILE A 449 -10.66 17.18 -3.66
N LYS A 450 -10.19 18.06 -4.57
CA LYS A 450 -10.27 17.86 -6.03
C LYS A 450 -9.11 16.98 -6.52
N VAL A 451 -9.14 15.71 -6.14
CA VAL A 451 -8.10 14.74 -6.51
C VAL A 451 -8.74 13.47 -7.06
N LYS A 452 -7.93 12.66 -7.76
CA LYS A 452 -8.32 11.32 -8.18
C LYS A 452 -8.11 10.36 -7.01
N GLY A 453 -9.18 10.14 -6.22
CA GLY A 453 -9.17 9.20 -5.10
C GLY A 453 -9.42 7.76 -5.51
N PHE A 454 -9.39 6.88 -4.51
CA PHE A 454 -9.76 5.47 -4.66
C PHE A 454 -11.27 5.28 -4.56
N HIS A 455 -11.78 4.21 -5.19
CA HIS A 455 -13.22 3.90 -5.16
C HIS A 455 -13.57 2.84 -4.13
N ASN A 456 -12.67 1.87 -3.92
CA ASN A 456 -12.96 0.67 -3.10
C ASN A 456 -12.06 0.55 -1.87
N ILE A 457 -10.96 1.31 -1.80
CA ILE A 457 -10.06 1.29 -0.66
C ILE A 457 -10.06 2.62 0.08
N GLN A 458 -9.86 2.54 1.38
CA GLN A 458 -9.53 3.68 2.23
C GLN A 458 -8.22 3.45 2.95
N ILE A 459 -7.53 4.53 3.27
CA ILE A 459 -6.25 4.50 3.97
C ILE A 459 -6.42 5.26 5.29
N THR A 460 -6.02 4.64 6.38
CA THR A 460 -5.98 5.26 7.70
C THR A 460 -4.56 5.17 8.22
N CYS A 461 -3.91 6.30 8.46
CA CYS A 461 -2.59 6.36 9.06
C CYS A 461 -2.65 6.99 10.45
N ARG A 462 -2.17 6.27 11.46
CA ARG A 462 -1.71 6.91 12.70
C ARG A 462 -0.25 7.28 12.49
N MET A 463 0.00 8.57 12.42
CA MET A 463 1.31 9.11 12.03
C MET A 463 2.45 8.50 12.85
N GLU A 464 3.51 8.09 12.19
CA GLU A 464 4.73 7.45 12.74
C GLU A 464 4.53 6.09 13.41
N LYS A 465 3.33 5.52 13.38
CA LYS A 465 3.03 4.23 14.05
C LYS A 465 2.63 3.14 13.09
N TRP A 466 1.55 3.34 12.34
CA TRP A 466 1.03 2.35 11.38
C TRP A 466 0.16 3.02 10.31
N CYS A 467 0.03 2.36 9.17
CA CYS A 467 -0.99 2.70 8.17
C CYS A 467 -1.82 1.46 7.87
N MET A 468 -3.15 1.63 7.79
CA MET A 468 -4.07 0.57 7.41
C MET A 468 -4.69 0.89 6.06
N VAL A 469 -4.59 -0.04 5.13
CA VAL A 469 -5.32 -0.02 3.85
C VAL A 469 -6.49 -0.98 3.99
N SER A 470 -7.71 -0.47 3.87
CA SER A 470 -8.95 -1.25 4.00
C SER A 470 -9.68 -1.28 2.67
N LYS A 471 -10.06 -2.46 2.19
CA LYS A 471 -10.94 -2.62 1.03
C LYS A 471 -12.37 -2.75 1.52
N ASN A 472 -13.20 -1.78 1.17
CA ASN A 472 -14.63 -1.75 1.56
C ASN A 472 -15.48 -2.67 0.69
N LYS A 473 -15.12 -2.79 -0.60
CA LYS A 473 -15.78 -3.71 -1.53
C LYS A 473 -15.53 -5.16 -1.16
N THR A 474 -16.55 -5.98 -1.21
CA THR A 474 -16.48 -7.41 -0.87
C THR A 474 -15.60 -8.20 -1.85
N PRO A 475 -14.83 -9.16 -1.37
CA PRO A 475 -14.61 -9.53 0.03
C PRO A 475 -13.72 -8.51 0.76
N SER A 476 -14.20 -8.02 1.91
CA SER A 476 -13.50 -7.04 2.72
C SER A 476 -12.18 -7.59 3.27
N ILE A 477 -11.16 -6.73 3.33
CA ILE A 477 -9.85 -7.07 3.86
C ILE A 477 -9.14 -5.82 4.38
N HIS A 478 -8.31 -5.98 5.41
CA HIS A 478 -7.51 -4.90 5.98
C HIS A 478 -6.04 -5.32 6.04
N PHE A 479 -5.16 -4.40 5.65
CA PHE A 479 -3.71 -4.54 5.71
C PHE A 479 -3.16 -3.49 6.67
N VAL A 480 -2.68 -3.91 7.84
CA VAL A 480 -2.03 -3.00 8.80
C VAL A 480 -0.52 -3.06 8.59
N ILE A 481 0.05 -1.97 8.14
CA ILE A 481 1.44 -1.86 7.70
C ILE A 481 2.25 -1.15 8.78
N HIS A 482 3.26 -1.83 9.32
CA HIS A 482 4.17 -1.31 10.34
C HIS A 482 5.56 -0.98 9.78
N HIS A 483 5.90 -1.50 8.60
CA HIS A 483 7.22 -1.33 8.01
C HIS A 483 7.53 0.16 7.74
N PRO A 484 8.62 0.73 8.26
CA PRO A 484 8.85 2.19 8.24
C PRO A 484 8.83 2.82 6.85
N LYS A 485 9.48 2.21 5.85
CA LYS A 485 9.52 2.74 4.47
C LYS A 485 8.13 2.76 3.82
N LEU A 486 7.36 1.66 3.95
CA LEU A 486 6.00 1.58 3.39
C LEU A 486 5.04 2.51 4.11
N ARG A 487 5.11 2.52 5.44
CA ARG A 487 4.30 3.41 6.27
C ARG A 487 4.56 4.87 5.90
N TYR A 488 5.84 5.29 5.88
CA TYR A 488 6.23 6.65 5.52
C TYR A 488 5.71 7.05 4.13
N ALA A 489 5.80 6.16 3.15
CA ALA A 489 5.29 6.43 1.82
C ALA A 489 3.75 6.58 1.78
N LEU A 490 3.01 5.84 2.61
CA LEU A 490 1.55 5.98 2.75
C LEU A 490 1.16 7.24 3.54
N GLU A 491 1.87 7.55 4.62
CA GLU A 491 1.65 8.76 5.44
C GLU A 491 1.81 10.04 4.62
N ASN A 492 2.77 10.05 3.69
CA ASN A 492 3.11 11.19 2.85
C ASN A 492 2.55 11.09 1.43
N MET A 493 1.62 10.17 1.18
CA MET A 493 1.02 10.01 -0.13
C MET A 493 0.19 11.23 -0.51
N ILE A 494 0.41 11.72 -1.73
CA ILE A 494 -0.36 12.78 -2.36
C ILE A 494 -1.15 12.15 -3.50
N LEU A 495 -2.47 12.34 -3.46
CA LEU A 495 -3.32 11.93 -4.56
C LEU A 495 -3.14 12.88 -5.75
N PRO A 496 -3.12 12.36 -7.00
CA PRO A 496 -3.02 13.21 -8.19
C PRO A 496 -4.22 14.16 -8.27
N ILE A 497 -3.94 15.41 -8.61
CA ILE A 497 -4.98 16.42 -8.84
C ILE A 497 -5.79 15.99 -10.07
N ARG A 498 -7.10 16.17 -10.03
CA ARG A 498 -7.95 15.97 -11.21
C ARG A 498 -7.69 17.09 -12.21
N ASP A 499 -7.44 16.72 -13.45
CA ASP A 499 -7.55 17.66 -14.56
C ASP A 499 -9.00 18.13 -14.66
N SER A 500 -9.20 19.45 -14.64
CA SER A 500 -10.50 20.12 -14.74
C SER A 500 -11.14 19.92 -16.10
#